data_a7e88e3d15c7529d3406cc02683cf189
#
_entry.id   a7e88e3d15c7529d3406cc02683cf189
#
_cell.length_a   1.000
_cell.length_b   1.000
_cell.length_c   1.000
_cell.angle_alpha   90.00
_cell.angle_beta   90.00
_cell.angle_gamma   90.00
#
_symmetry.space_group_name_H-M   'P 1'
#
loop_
_entity.id
_entity.type
_entity.pdbx_description
1 polymer ?
#
loop_
_entity_poly.entity_id
_entity_poly.type
_entity_poly.pdbx_seq_one_letter_code
_entity_poly.pdbx_strand_id
1 'polypeptide(L)'
;MLKRFGFSVLSGVLLGLSWVEIINFFPLVFVALVPFLWLENQILQQKLSSAKVYVHAFVVFSLFNIITTWWIYHATLSGALMAFFFSAVLVAFPFWLYHLTRKHIGNKEGYVAFVINILAFEWLDYNWPLSHPWLPFGNAFASSPNMVQWYEYTGVSGGSLWVILVNLIVYFGVV
;
A
#
# COMPACT_ATOMS: atom_id res chain seq x y z
N MET A 1 22.17 -3.54 2.24
CA MET A 1 21.36 -2.66 1.37
C MET A 1 20.50 -3.48 0.41
N LEU A 2 21.09 -4.34 -0.40
CA LEU A 2 20.39 -5.15 -1.41
C LEU A 2 19.20 -5.98 -0.83
N LYS A 3 19.40 -6.65 0.30
CA LYS A 3 18.34 -7.46 0.94
C LYS A 3 17.08 -6.66 1.29
N ARG A 4 17.22 -5.38 1.68
CA ARG A 4 16.07 -4.52 2.00
C ARG A 4 15.27 -4.13 0.77
N PHE A 5 15.93 -3.82 -0.34
CA PHE A 5 15.22 -3.58 -1.60
C PHE A 5 14.46 -4.82 -2.06
N GLY A 6 14.96 -6.03 -1.79
CA GLY A 6 14.23 -7.27 -2.05
C GLY A 6 12.85 -7.31 -1.37
N PHE A 7 12.73 -6.85 -0.12
CA PHE A 7 11.43 -6.77 0.57
C PHE A 7 10.49 -5.74 -0.05
N SER A 8 11.01 -4.59 -0.49
CA SER A 8 10.18 -3.60 -1.18
C SER A 8 9.69 -4.12 -2.52
N VAL A 9 10.57 -4.76 -3.29
CA VAL A 9 10.20 -5.38 -4.56
C VAL A 9 9.16 -6.48 -4.33
N LEU A 10 9.35 -7.33 -3.32
CA LEU A 10 8.40 -8.38 -3.00
C LEU A 10 7.03 -7.82 -2.64
N SER A 11 6.94 -6.78 -1.78
CA SER A 11 5.67 -6.13 -1.44
C SER A 11 5.00 -5.52 -2.67
N GLY A 12 5.75 -4.79 -3.51
CA GLY A 12 5.22 -4.16 -4.72
C GLY A 12 4.71 -5.17 -5.74
N VAL A 13 5.42 -6.27 -5.93
CA VAL A 13 5.01 -7.37 -6.82
C VAL A 13 3.79 -8.09 -6.27
N LEU A 14 3.74 -8.42 -4.98
CA LEU A 14 2.58 -9.06 -4.36
C LEU A 14 1.33 -8.19 -4.47
N LEU A 15 1.45 -6.88 -4.22
CA LEU A 15 0.36 -5.93 -4.43
C LEU A 15 -0.06 -5.93 -5.91
N GLY A 16 0.88 -5.77 -6.84
CA GLY A 16 0.59 -5.75 -8.26
C GLY A 16 -0.13 -6.99 -8.75
N LEU A 17 0.35 -8.17 -8.36
CA LEU A 17 -0.28 -9.44 -8.73
C LEU A 17 -1.69 -9.62 -8.15
N SER A 18 -2.00 -8.97 -7.02
CA SER A 18 -3.36 -9.01 -6.44
C SER A 18 -4.41 -8.34 -7.34
N TRP A 19 -4.00 -7.44 -8.25
CA TRP A 19 -4.88 -6.72 -9.19
C TRP A 19 -4.94 -7.34 -10.58
N VAL A 20 -4.11 -8.36 -10.88
CA VAL A 20 -4.09 -8.97 -12.21
C VAL A 20 -5.28 -9.93 -12.35
N GLU A 21 -6.32 -9.50 -13.05
CA GLU A 21 -7.58 -10.23 -13.24
C GLU A 21 -7.38 -11.64 -13.85
N ILE A 22 -6.43 -11.79 -14.77
CA ILE A 22 -6.15 -13.07 -15.46
C ILE A 22 -5.77 -14.17 -14.44
N ILE A 23 -5.14 -13.81 -13.34
CA ILE A 23 -4.64 -14.76 -12.33
C ILE A 23 -5.66 -14.92 -11.19
N ASN A 24 -6.57 -13.94 -11.03
CA ASN A 24 -7.57 -13.85 -9.94
C ASN A 24 -6.97 -14.12 -8.54
N PHE A 25 -5.79 -13.54 -8.28
CA PHE A 25 -5.00 -13.85 -7.08
C PHE A 25 -5.13 -12.75 -6.02
N PHE A 26 -6.34 -12.12 -5.93
CA PHE A 26 -6.63 -11.09 -4.92
C PHE A 26 -6.25 -11.48 -3.48
N PRO A 27 -6.25 -12.77 -3.03
CA PRO A 27 -5.84 -13.11 -1.67
C PRO A 27 -4.41 -12.67 -1.30
N LEU A 28 -3.54 -12.46 -2.30
CA LEU A 28 -2.20 -11.92 -2.05
C LEU A 28 -2.21 -10.55 -1.38
N VAL A 29 -3.27 -9.75 -1.58
CA VAL A 29 -3.40 -8.43 -0.95
C VAL A 29 -3.32 -8.50 0.58
N PHE A 30 -3.75 -9.61 1.19
CA PHE A 30 -3.75 -9.82 2.62
C PHE A 30 -2.37 -10.06 3.25
N VAL A 31 -1.37 -10.33 2.43
CA VAL A 31 0.02 -10.56 2.88
C VAL A 31 1.02 -9.63 2.20
N ALA A 32 0.57 -8.84 1.24
CA ALA A 32 1.43 -8.06 0.36
C ALA A 32 2.22 -6.95 1.09
N LEU A 33 1.68 -6.41 2.19
CA LEU A 33 2.36 -5.39 2.99
C LEU A 33 3.27 -5.97 4.07
N VAL A 34 3.19 -7.27 4.37
CA VAL A 34 3.99 -7.93 5.41
C VAL A 34 5.50 -7.75 5.20
N PRO A 35 6.06 -7.96 3.98
CA PRO A 35 7.48 -7.74 3.75
C PRO A 35 7.90 -6.28 3.99
N PHE A 36 7.06 -5.31 3.63
CA PHE A 36 7.31 -3.89 3.90
C PHE A 36 7.29 -3.57 5.40
N LEU A 37 6.31 -4.09 6.14
CA LEU A 37 6.22 -3.90 7.59
C LEU A 37 7.44 -4.48 8.32
N TRP A 38 7.92 -5.63 7.87
CA TRP A 38 9.14 -6.24 8.40
C TRP A 38 10.39 -5.41 8.09
N LEU A 39 10.49 -4.90 6.87
CA LEU A 39 11.55 -3.99 6.46
C LEU A 39 11.55 -2.70 7.30
N GLU A 40 10.38 -2.10 7.51
CA GLU A 40 10.21 -0.90 8.32
C GLU A 40 10.69 -1.15 9.77
N ASN A 41 10.29 -2.30 10.34
CA ASN A 41 10.73 -2.68 11.68
C ASN A 41 12.27 -2.83 11.77
N GLN A 42 12.93 -3.38 10.75
CA GLN A 42 14.39 -3.42 10.70
C GLN A 42 15.02 -2.02 10.63
N ILE A 43 14.42 -1.10 9.89
CA ILE A 43 14.88 0.29 9.80
C ILE A 43 14.77 0.97 11.17
N LEU A 44 13.65 0.75 11.86
CA LEU A 44 13.39 1.29 13.20
C LEU A 44 14.38 0.74 14.23
N GLN A 45 14.53 -0.59 14.31
CA GLN A 45 15.43 -1.25 15.27
C GLN A 45 16.89 -0.85 15.07
N GLN A 46 17.33 -0.69 13.84
CA GLN A 46 18.69 -0.27 13.50
C GLN A 46 18.88 1.25 13.54
N LYS A 47 17.88 2.01 14.01
CA LYS A 47 17.90 3.48 14.13
C LYS A 47 18.35 4.19 12.85
N LEU A 48 17.96 3.68 11.69
CA LEU A 48 18.33 4.27 10.41
C LEU A 48 17.49 5.53 10.12
N SER A 49 17.91 6.28 9.10
CA SER A 49 17.18 7.47 8.65
C SER A 49 15.75 7.13 8.24
N SER A 50 14.78 7.89 8.72
CA SER A 50 13.36 7.75 8.38
C SER A 50 13.06 7.97 6.89
N ALA A 51 13.91 8.72 6.20
CA ALA A 51 13.82 8.89 4.75
C ALA A 51 13.94 7.55 3.99
N LYS A 52 14.62 6.55 4.56
CA LYS A 52 14.70 5.21 3.96
C LYS A 52 13.33 4.54 3.87
N VAL A 53 12.48 4.69 4.89
CA VAL A 53 11.12 4.14 4.85
C VAL A 53 10.34 4.75 3.70
N TYR A 54 10.43 6.08 3.52
CA TYR A 54 9.78 6.76 2.40
C TYR A 54 10.27 6.24 1.05
N VAL A 55 11.59 6.11 0.86
CA VAL A 55 12.18 5.59 -0.38
C VAL A 55 11.72 4.15 -0.65
N HIS A 56 11.68 3.31 0.38
CA HIS A 56 11.22 1.92 0.24
C HIS A 56 9.71 1.83 -0.05
N ALA A 57 8.88 2.66 0.57
CA ALA A 57 7.46 2.78 0.24
C ALA A 57 7.26 3.27 -1.20
N PHE A 58 8.02 4.29 -1.62
CA PHE A 58 8.00 4.76 -3.00
C PHE A 58 8.31 3.63 -4.00
N VAL A 59 9.30 2.78 -3.73
CA VAL A 59 9.62 1.62 -4.59
C VAL A 59 8.47 0.63 -4.62
N VAL A 60 7.86 0.32 -3.47
CA VAL A 60 6.68 -0.58 -3.39
C VAL A 60 5.57 -0.08 -4.30
N PHE A 61 5.17 1.20 -4.13
CA PHE A 61 4.02 1.74 -4.84
C PHE A 61 4.31 2.08 -6.30
N SER A 62 5.55 2.42 -6.65
CA SER A 62 5.94 2.53 -8.07
C SER A 62 5.81 1.20 -8.80
N LEU A 63 6.28 0.10 -8.21
CA LEU A 63 6.13 -1.22 -8.80
C LEU A 63 4.66 -1.65 -8.88
N PHE A 64 3.91 -1.43 -7.81
CA PHE A 64 2.48 -1.69 -7.77
C PHE A 64 1.75 -0.95 -8.91
N ASN A 65 1.97 0.37 -9.01
CA ASN A 65 1.35 1.19 -10.05
C ASN A 65 1.77 0.75 -11.46
N ILE A 66 3.05 0.47 -11.69
CA ILE A 66 3.52 -0.01 -13.00
C ILE A 66 2.82 -1.32 -13.39
N ILE A 67 2.71 -2.27 -12.47
CA ILE A 67 2.10 -3.58 -12.76
C ILE A 67 0.61 -3.44 -13.03
N THR A 68 -0.09 -2.57 -12.31
CA THR A 68 -1.55 -2.46 -12.38
C THR A 68 -2.04 -1.48 -13.44
N THR A 69 -1.27 -0.43 -13.73
CA THR A 69 -1.71 0.67 -14.60
C THR A 69 -0.82 0.85 -15.84
N TRP A 70 0.00 -0.14 -16.21
CA TRP A 70 0.89 -0.11 -17.38
C TRP A 70 0.17 0.29 -18.67
N TRP A 71 -1.10 -0.08 -18.82
CA TRP A 71 -1.92 0.20 -19.99
C TRP A 71 -2.12 1.72 -20.25
N ILE A 72 -1.98 2.58 -19.23
CA ILE A 72 -2.06 4.04 -19.38
C ILE A 72 -1.00 4.56 -20.37
N TYR A 73 0.14 3.86 -20.48
CA TYR A 73 1.19 4.20 -21.44
C TYR A 73 0.68 4.26 -22.88
N HIS A 74 -0.29 3.41 -23.25
CA HIS A 74 -0.87 3.41 -24.58
C HIS A 74 -1.80 4.60 -24.84
N ALA A 75 -2.29 5.25 -23.80
CA ALA A 75 -3.11 6.44 -23.93
C ALA A 75 -2.25 7.71 -23.95
N THR A 76 -1.30 7.84 -23.00
CA THR A 76 -0.43 9.01 -22.89
C THR A 76 0.79 8.72 -22.00
N LEU A 77 1.96 9.08 -22.50
CA LEU A 77 3.22 8.92 -21.76
C LEU A 77 3.23 9.78 -20.48
N SER A 78 2.78 11.02 -20.55
CA SER A 78 2.74 11.92 -19.37
C SER A 78 1.80 11.40 -18.30
N GLY A 79 0.63 10.89 -18.68
CA GLY A 79 -0.33 10.25 -17.77
C GLY A 79 0.27 9.00 -17.11
N ALA A 80 0.97 8.17 -17.88
CA ALA A 80 1.64 6.98 -17.35
C ALA A 80 2.71 7.34 -16.31
N LEU A 81 3.57 8.35 -16.58
CA LEU A 81 4.58 8.78 -15.62
C LEU A 81 3.95 9.35 -14.35
N MET A 82 2.84 10.10 -14.47
CA MET A 82 2.09 10.56 -13.31
C MET A 82 1.51 9.39 -12.51
N ALA A 83 0.86 8.43 -13.16
CA ALA A 83 0.28 7.27 -12.49
C ALA A 83 1.37 6.42 -11.82
N PHE A 84 2.52 6.19 -12.47
CA PHE A 84 3.56 5.29 -11.94
C PHE A 84 4.36 5.92 -10.79
N PHE A 85 4.74 7.17 -10.91
CA PHE A 85 5.72 7.79 -10.01
C PHE A 85 5.12 8.89 -9.12
N PHE A 86 4.31 9.79 -9.67
CA PHE A 86 3.73 10.86 -8.88
C PHE A 86 2.72 10.32 -7.85
N SER A 87 1.85 9.40 -8.27
CA SER A 87 0.95 8.71 -7.33
C SER A 87 1.75 7.95 -6.25
N ALA A 88 2.84 7.26 -6.63
CA ALA A 88 3.68 6.55 -5.66
C ALA A 88 4.34 7.47 -4.63
N VAL A 89 4.76 8.70 -5.04
CA VAL A 89 5.27 9.73 -4.12
C VAL A 89 4.21 10.07 -3.06
N LEU A 90 2.95 10.27 -3.48
CA LEU A 90 1.86 10.62 -2.56
C LEU A 90 1.50 9.47 -1.63
N VAL A 91 1.34 8.25 -2.17
CA VAL A 91 0.99 7.06 -1.37
C VAL A 91 2.11 6.67 -0.40
N ALA A 92 3.37 6.96 -0.69
CA ALA A 92 4.48 6.71 0.25
C ALA A 92 4.39 7.57 1.52
N PHE A 93 3.71 8.71 1.48
CA PHE A 93 3.64 9.65 2.60
C PHE A 93 2.94 9.08 3.85
N PRO A 94 1.73 8.48 3.79
CA PRO A 94 1.11 7.84 4.95
C PRO A 94 1.96 6.74 5.59
N PHE A 95 2.74 5.99 4.80
CA PHE A 95 3.66 4.97 5.30
C PHE A 95 4.86 5.58 6.05
N TRP A 96 5.33 6.72 5.60
CA TRP A 96 6.37 7.47 6.29
C TRP A 96 5.85 8.09 7.60
N LEU A 97 4.63 8.65 7.61
CA LEU A 97 4.00 9.17 8.83
C LEU A 97 3.79 8.06 9.87
N TYR A 98 3.35 6.89 9.46
CA TYR A 98 3.29 5.69 10.31
C TYR A 98 4.63 5.43 11.01
N HIS A 99 5.73 5.41 10.25
CA HIS A 99 7.07 5.19 10.80
C HIS A 99 7.46 6.29 11.78
N LEU A 100 7.20 7.55 11.48
CA LEU A 100 7.49 8.67 12.38
C LEU A 100 6.71 8.53 13.70
N THR A 101 5.45 8.14 13.65
CA THR A 101 4.63 7.90 14.85
C THR A 101 5.23 6.76 15.68
N ARG A 102 5.60 5.63 15.05
CA ARG A 102 6.28 4.53 15.76
C ARG A 102 7.57 4.97 16.43
N LYS A 103 8.35 5.77 15.72
CA LYS A 103 9.68 6.21 16.18
C LYS A 103 9.63 7.20 17.34
N HIS A 104 8.66 8.11 17.35
CA HIS A 104 8.63 9.24 18.28
C HIS A 104 7.58 9.12 19.39
N ILE A 105 6.52 8.35 19.16
CA ILE A 105 5.40 8.23 20.10
C ILE A 105 5.39 6.82 20.70
N GLY A 106 5.30 5.78 19.86
CA GLY A 106 5.30 4.40 20.34
C GLY A 106 4.81 3.39 19.29
N ASN A 107 5.02 2.11 19.58
CA ASN A 107 4.64 1.05 18.63
C ASN A 107 3.13 0.94 18.46
N LYS A 108 2.36 1.01 19.57
CA LYS A 108 0.89 0.89 19.52
C LYS A 108 0.29 2.03 18.72
N GLU A 109 0.68 3.25 19.04
CA GLU A 109 0.23 4.47 18.37
C GLU A 109 0.62 4.47 16.89
N GLY A 110 1.81 3.94 16.59
CA GLY A 110 2.26 3.78 15.21
C GLY A 110 1.37 2.86 14.39
N TYR A 111 0.99 1.69 14.90
CA TYR A 111 0.10 0.79 14.16
C TYR A 111 -1.33 1.34 14.02
N VAL A 112 -1.82 2.08 15.01
CA VAL A 112 -3.08 2.84 14.88
C VAL A 112 -2.94 3.91 13.80
N ALA A 113 -1.83 4.66 13.79
CA ALA A 113 -1.54 5.66 12.78
C ALA A 113 -1.39 5.02 11.38
N PHE A 114 -0.87 3.80 11.26
CA PHE A 114 -0.82 3.08 9.98
C PHE A 114 -2.20 2.92 9.35
N VAL A 115 -3.17 2.46 10.14
CA VAL A 115 -4.55 2.31 9.68
C VAL A 115 -5.16 3.67 9.33
N ILE A 116 -5.08 4.64 10.25
CA ILE A 116 -5.72 5.95 10.09
C ILE A 116 -5.13 6.71 8.91
N ASN A 117 -3.80 6.73 8.78
CA ASN A 117 -3.13 7.51 7.73
C ASN A 117 -3.45 6.98 6.32
N ILE A 118 -3.55 5.66 6.16
CA ILE A 118 -3.89 5.07 4.86
C ILE A 118 -5.35 5.37 4.50
N LEU A 119 -6.29 5.16 5.43
CA LEU A 119 -7.70 5.45 5.17
C LEU A 119 -7.95 6.95 4.93
N ALA A 120 -7.29 7.80 5.69
CA ALA A 120 -7.36 9.26 5.49
C ALA A 120 -6.79 9.67 4.13
N PHE A 121 -5.69 9.05 3.72
CA PHE A 121 -5.10 9.29 2.40
C PHE A 121 -6.04 8.85 1.28
N GLU A 122 -6.62 7.64 1.35
CA GLU A 122 -7.59 7.16 0.37
C GLU A 122 -8.81 8.09 0.30
N TRP A 123 -9.31 8.56 1.45
CA TRP A 123 -10.40 9.54 1.49
C TRP A 123 -10.03 10.87 0.83
N LEU A 124 -8.82 11.39 1.08
CA LEU A 124 -8.31 12.59 0.42
C LEU A 124 -8.19 12.39 -1.08
N ASP A 125 -7.66 11.24 -1.53
CA ASP A 125 -7.49 10.93 -2.94
C ASP A 125 -8.82 10.90 -3.68
N TYR A 126 -9.91 10.40 -3.07
CA TYR A 126 -11.25 10.46 -3.66
C TYR A 126 -11.79 11.89 -3.83
N ASN A 127 -11.35 12.83 -3.00
CA ASN A 127 -11.91 14.20 -2.96
C ASN A 127 -10.98 15.24 -3.56
N TRP A 128 -9.91 14.84 -4.22
CA TRP A 128 -8.90 15.74 -4.75
C TRP A 128 -8.97 15.79 -6.31
N PRO A 129 -8.66 16.96 -6.94
CA PRO A 129 -8.73 17.12 -8.41
C PRO A 129 -7.76 16.24 -9.22
N LEU A 130 -6.64 15.79 -8.62
CA LEU A 130 -5.68 14.87 -9.22
C LEU A 130 -5.89 13.42 -8.76
N SER A 131 -7.12 13.09 -8.40
CA SER A 131 -7.53 11.77 -7.91
C SER A 131 -7.10 10.63 -8.82
N HIS A 132 -6.57 9.56 -8.23
CA HIS A 132 -6.25 8.30 -8.89
C HIS A 132 -6.93 7.13 -8.15
N PRO A 133 -8.28 7.09 -8.12
CA PRO A 133 -9.07 6.28 -7.20
C PRO A 133 -9.15 4.80 -7.57
N TRP A 134 -8.28 4.31 -8.44
CA TRP A 134 -8.34 2.92 -8.92
C TRP A 134 -7.61 1.93 -8.00
N LEU A 135 -6.69 2.42 -7.16
CA LEU A 135 -5.78 1.60 -6.38
C LEU A 135 -5.94 1.66 -4.85
N PRO A 136 -7.06 2.14 -4.25
CA PRO A 136 -7.35 1.84 -2.85
C PRO A 136 -7.35 0.33 -2.61
N PHE A 137 -6.84 -0.11 -1.46
CA PHE A 137 -6.69 -1.55 -1.22
C PHE A 137 -8.00 -2.34 -1.31
N GLY A 138 -9.13 -1.70 -0.98
CA GLY A 138 -10.45 -2.30 -1.12
C GLY A 138 -10.84 -2.62 -2.57
N ASN A 139 -10.23 -1.98 -3.57
CA ASN A 139 -10.51 -2.29 -4.98
C ASN A 139 -9.88 -3.61 -5.46
N ALA A 140 -9.03 -4.26 -4.66
CA ALA A 140 -8.51 -5.60 -4.97
C ALA A 140 -9.61 -6.64 -5.16
N PHE A 141 -10.81 -6.39 -4.64
CA PHE A 141 -11.96 -7.31 -4.73
C PHE A 141 -12.89 -7.03 -5.92
N ALA A 142 -12.53 -6.11 -6.82
CA ALA A 142 -13.38 -5.71 -7.96
C ALA A 142 -13.78 -6.90 -8.85
N SER A 143 -12.90 -7.89 -9.00
CA SER A 143 -13.19 -9.15 -9.74
C SER A 143 -13.97 -10.19 -8.93
N SER A 144 -14.23 -9.94 -7.64
CA SER A 144 -14.90 -10.88 -6.73
C SER A 144 -15.96 -10.19 -5.86
N PRO A 145 -16.96 -9.52 -6.47
CA PRO A 145 -17.94 -8.69 -5.77
C PRO A 145 -18.78 -9.47 -4.74
N ASN A 146 -18.94 -10.76 -4.93
CA ASN A 146 -19.68 -11.62 -3.99
C ASN A 146 -19.05 -11.69 -2.60
N MET A 147 -17.74 -11.42 -2.47
CA MET A 147 -17.03 -11.43 -1.20
C MET A 147 -17.18 -10.14 -0.40
N VAL A 148 -17.62 -9.07 -1.05
CA VAL A 148 -17.63 -7.72 -0.49
C VAL A 148 -19.01 -7.07 -0.56
N GLN A 149 -20.07 -7.85 -0.47
CA GLN A 149 -21.46 -7.37 -0.47
C GLN A 149 -21.72 -6.35 0.65
N TRP A 150 -20.97 -6.44 1.75
CA TRP A 150 -21.02 -5.50 2.88
C TRP A 150 -20.45 -4.11 2.56
N TYR A 151 -19.85 -3.90 1.37
CA TYR A 151 -19.47 -2.57 0.88
C TYR A 151 -20.67 -1.62 0.74
N GLU A 152 -21.88 -2.15 0.67
CA GLU A 152 -23.11 -1.36 0.75
C GLU A 152 -23.14 -0.47 2.01
N TYR A 153 -22.57 -0.93 3.12
CA TYR A 153 -22.54 -0.22 4.39
C TYR A 153 -21.26 0.57 4.64
N THR A 154 -20.12 0.10 4.16
CA THR A 154 -18.79 0.63 4.53
C THR A 154 -18.06 1.30 3.39
N GLY A 155 -18.56 1.12 2.17
CA GLY A 155 -17.83 1.48 0.96
C GLY A 155 -16.53 0.70 0.79
N VAL A 156 -15.75 1.11 -0.19
CA VAL A 156 -14.43 0.52 -0.52
C VAL A 156 -13.44 0.70 0.64
N SER A 157 -13.56 1.77 1.41
CA SER A 157 -12.69 2.03 2.57
C SER A 157 -12.79 0.94 3.65
N GLY A 158 -13.96 0.28 3.80
CA GLY A 158 -14.08 -0.88 4.68
C GLY A 158 -13.24 -2.05 4.20
N GLY A 159 -13.15 -2.27 2.87
CA GLY A 159 -12.26 -3.27 2.28
C GLY A 159 -10.79 -2.95 2.51
N SER A 160 -10.40 -1.69 2.34
CA SER A 160 -9.05 -1.24 2.66
C SER A 160 -8.71 -1.46 4.13
N LEU A 161 -9.63 -1.14 5.04
CA LEU A 161 -9.47 -1.46 6.47
C LEU A 161 -9.26 -2.95 6.70
N TRP A 162 -10.08 -3.80 6.08
CA TRP A 162 -9.94 -5.25 6.19
C TRP A 162 -8.56 -5.73 5.72
N VAL A 163 -8.12 -5.30 4.55
CA VAL A 163 -6.79 -5.63 4.00
C VAL A 163 -5.68 -5.21 4.98
N ILE A 164 -5.72 -3.98 5.48
CA ILE A 164 -4.70 -3.44 6.39
C ILE A 164 -4.65 -4.25 7.68
N LEU A 165 -5.82 -4.54 8.29
CA LEU A 165 -5.90 -5.30 9.53
C LEU A 165 -5.37 -6.72 9.36
N VAL A 166 -5.72 -7.41 8.27
CA VAL A 166 -5.19 -8.77 8.00
C VAL A 166 -3.68 -8.76 7.80
N ASN A 167 -3.13 -7.78 7.04
CA ASN A 167 -1.67 -7.64 6.93
C ASN A 167 -1.00 -7.44 8.29
N LEU A 168 -1.59 -6.65 9.20
CA LEU A 168 -1.07 -6.46 10.56
C LEU A 168 -1.14 -7.76 11.37
N ILE A 169 -2.27 -8.48 11.31
CA ILE A 169 -2.44 -9.77 12.01
C ILE A 169 -1.39 -10.78 11.52
N VAL A 170 -1.21 -10.91 10.21
CA VAL A 170 -0.21 -11.82 9.63
C VAL A 170 1.20 -11.37 10.04
N TYR A 171 1.48 -10.07 9.97
CA TYR A 171 2.77 -9.52 10.39
C TYR A 171 3.08 -9.87 11.86
N PHE A 172 2.14 -9.66 12.78
CA PHE A 172 2.33 -10.02 14.20
C PHE A 172 2.42 -11.52 14.46
N GLY A 173 1.85 -12.34 13.60
CA GLY A 173 1.96 -13.80 13.69
C GLY A 173 3.32 -14.34 13.22
N VAL A 174 4.09 -13.54 12.46
CA VAL A 174 5.39 -13.95 11.88
C VAL A 174 6.58 -13.32 12.63
N VAL A 175 6.35 -12.22 13.36
CA VAL A 175 7.38 -11.47 14.11
C VAL A 175 7.30 -11.75 15.59
#